data_06a7ff3675c32cd6e3066333eb809fd0
#
_entry.id   06a7ff3675c32cd6e3066333eb809fd0
#
_cell.length_a   1.000
_cell.length_b   1.000
_cell.length_c   1.000
_cell.angle_alpha   90.00
_cell.angle_beta   90.00
_cell.angle_gamma   90.00
#
_symmetry.space_group_name_H-M   'P 1'
#
loop_
_entity.id
_entity.type
_entity.pdbx_description
1 polymer ?
#
loop_
_entity_poly.entity_id
_entity_poly.type
_entity_poly.pdbx_seq_one_letter_code
_entity_poly.pdbx_strand_id
1 'polypeptide(L)'
;MAPAPASGPRTRRYRRRRPQPNRTSGRWWLVLGVGVALLALSRGRWQPPLPPPQMILVLGGDIDRERAAGALARRDGLPVLVSGGSNPEYAHWLFDHEGVDETRVQLDYRATDTLSNFTSVVDDLKRAKVRHVLLVTSSDHMERALLVGRLVAGSRGIGLTPVAVPCGNRCAPEGRRKVWGDATRALLWVITGRDLRSWAAARLAPLLQAAPGR
;
A
#
# COMPACT_ATOMS: atom_id res chain seq x y z
N MET A 1 55.77 1.86 80.15
CA MET A 1 54.36 2.17 80.24
C MET A 1 53.98 2.90 78.96
N ALA A 2 53.49 2.20 77.92
CA ALA A 2 53.10 2.79 76.64
C ALA A 2 51.57 2.79 76.54
N PRO A 3 50.91 3.84 76.08
CA PRO A 3 49.45 3.90 75.96
C PRO A 3 48.97 3.15 74.71
N ALA A 4 47.83 2.50 74.86
CA ALA A 4 47.13 1.75 73.79
C ALA A 4 46.52 2.69 72.72
N PRO A 5 46.42 2.22 71.45
CA PRO A 5 45.82 3.02 70.41
C PRO A 5 44.28 3.03 70.47
N ALA A 6 43.70 4.20 70.24
CA ALA A 6 42.28 4.41 70.21
C ALA A 6 41.59 3.78 68.97
N SER A 7 40.52 3.06 69.17
CA SER A 7 39.68 2.45 68.12
C SER A 7 38.78 3.51 67.48
N GLY A 8 39.04 3.81 66.19
CA GLY A 8 38.22 4.69 65.35
C GLY A 8 36.85 4.05 64.95
N PRO A 9 35.84 4.86 64.67
CA PRO A 9 34.50 4.37 64.41
C PRO A 9 34.39 3.63 63.05
N ARG A 10 33.83 2.40 63.03
CA ARG A 10 33.55 1.65 61.84
C ARG A 10 32.39 2.26 61.07
N THR A 11 32.70 2.90 59.92
CA THR A 11 31.68 3.39 59.03
C THR A 11 30.98 2.22 58.33
N ARG A 12 29.70 2.03 58.68
CA ARG A 12 28.80 1.05 58.00
C ARG A 12 28.55 1.56 56.59
N ARG A 13 29.18 0.96 55.55
CA ARG A 13 28.83 1.22 54.15
C ARG A 13 27.44 0.71 53.87
N TYR A 14 26.51 1.67 53.68
CA TYR A 14 25.15 1.40 53.23
C TYR A 14 25.19 0.95 51.77
N ARG A 15 25.06 -0.36 51.52
CA ARG A 15 24.98 -0.94 50.18
C ARG A 15 23.59 -0.57 49.59
N ARG A 16 23.53 0.48 48.77
CA ARG A 16 22.35 0.83 47.97
C ARG A 16 21.98 -0.39 47.13
N ARG A 17 20.87 -1.05 47.44
CA ARG A 17 20.24 -2.05 46.57
C ARG A 17 19.80 -1.35 45.29
N ARG A 18 20.37 -1.74 44.15
CA ARG A 18 19.87 -1.31 42.82
C ARG A 18 18.44 -1.83 42.67
N PRO A 19 17.48 -0.99 42.22
CA PRO A 19 16.14 -1.46 41.93
C PRO A 19 16.21 -2.47 40.78
N GLN A 20 15.64 -3.64 40.97
CA GLN A 20 15.50 -4.63 39.90
C GLN A 20 14.49 -4.12 38.90
N PRO A 21 14.76 -4.20 37.58
CA PRO A 21 13.80 -3.80 36.54
C PRO A 21 12.59 -4.73 36.63
N ASN A 22 11.42 -4.12 36.74
CA ASN A 22 10.14 -4.80 36.85
C ASN A 22 9.86 -5.57 35.54
N ARG A 23 10.04 -6.89 35.54
CA ARG A 23 9.87 -7.78 34.37
C ARG A 23 8.43 -7.96 33.89
N THR A 24 7.47 -7.24 34.46
CA THR A 24 6.04 -7.39 34.15
C THR A 24 5.58 -6.60 32.93
N SER A 25 6.35 -5.58 32.46
CA SER A 25 5.90 -4.71 31.37
C SER A 25 5.87 -5.41 29.99
N GLY A 26 6.71 -6.43 29.75
CA GLY A 26 6.76 -7.10 28.46
C GLY A 26 5.53 -7.97 28.13
N ARG A 27 4.85 -8.51 29.14
CA ARG A 27 3.68 -9.38 28.93
C ARG A 27 2.42 -8.62 28.51
N TRP A 28 2.27 -7.39 28.97
CA TRP A 28 1.12 -6.54 28.61
C TRP A 28 1.16 -6.11 27.14
N TRP A 29 2.33 -5.86 26.58
CA TRP A 29 2.47 -5.54 25.16
C TRP A 29 2.14 -6.73 24.24
N LEU A 30 2.47 -7.96 24.68
CA LEU A 30 2.08 -9.18 23.96
C LEU A 30 0.57 -9.40 24.01
N VAL A 31 -0.08 -9.19 25.14
CA VAL A 31 -1.54 -9.29 25.28
C VAL A 31 -2.25 -8.23 24.45
N LEU A 32 -1.77 -6.98 24.48
CA LEU A 32 -2.27 -5.90 23.61
C LEU A 32 -2.09 -6.24 22.12
N GLY A 33 -0.92 -6.73 21.72
CA GLY A 33 -0.62 -7.14 20.34
C GLY A 33 -1.52 -8.29 19.87
N VAL A 34 -1.72 -9.30 20.69
CA VAL A 34 -2.64 -10.42 20.40
C VAL A 34 -4.09 -9.94 20.36
N GLY A 35 -4.51 -9.07 21.28
CA GLY A 35 -5.85 -8.47 21.28
C GLY A 35 -6.13 -7.65 20.03
N VAL A 36 -5.18 -6.82 19.60
CA VAL A 36 -5.29 -6.03 18.35
C VAL A 36 -5.31 -6.96 17.13
N ALA A 37 -4.48 -8.01 17.10
CA ALA A 37 -4.47 -8.98 16.03
C ALA A 37 -5.80 -9.77 15.93
N LEU A 38 -6.34 -10.21 17.07
CA LEU A 38 -7.64 -10.89 17.14
C LEU A 38 -8.78 -9.94 16.73
N LEU A 39 -8.73 -8.68 17.13
CA LEU A 39 -9.72 -7.67 16.73
C LEU A 39 -9.63 -7.37 15.21
N ALA A 40 -8.43 -7.32 14.64
CA ALA A 40 -8.23 -7.15 13.20
C ALA A 40 -8.72 -8.38 12.42
N LEU A 41 -8.47 -9.59 12.93
CA LEU A 41 -8.95 -10.85 12.34
C LEU A 41 -10.47 -11.00 12.44
N SER A 42 -11.09 -10.57 13.55
CA SER A 42 -12.54 -10.59 13.71
C SER A 42 -13.24 -9.58 12.81
N ARG A 43 -12.67 -8.39 12.61
CA ARG A 43 -13.18 -7.39 11.67
C ARG A 43 -13.13 -7.87 10.21
N GLY A 44 -12.13 -8.67 9.82
CA GLY A 44 -12.07 -9.28 8.49
C GLY A 44 -13.21 -10.27 8.20
N ARG A 45 -13.86 -10.81 9.22
CA ARG A 45 -14.98 -11.77 9.09
C ARG A 45 -16.35 -11.10 8.93
N TRP A 46 -16.48 -9.82 9.28
CA TRP A 46 -17.72 -9.04 9.25
C TRP A 46 -17.66 -7.91 8.22
N GLN A 47 -17.06 -8.16 7.07
CA GLN A 47 -17.18 -7.19 5.98
C GLN A 47 -18.60 -7.33 5.40
N PRO A 48 -19.39 -6.26 5.43
CA PRO A 48 -20.67 -6.28 4.73
C PRO A 48 -20.42 -6.60 3.25
N PRO A 49 -21.36 -7.25 2.57
CA PRO A 49 -21.21 -7.52 1.14
C PRO A 49 -20.90 -6.21 0.42
N LEU A 50 -19.94 -6.27 -0.52
CA LEU A 50 -19.59 -5.08 -1.31
C LEU A 50 -20.82 -4.62 -2.08
N PRO A 51 -21.07 -3.31 -2.16
CA PRO A 51 -22.11 -2.80 -3.05
C PRO A 51 -21.80 -3.21 -4.51
N PRO A 52 -22.74 -3.10 -5.44
CA PRO A 52 -22.44 -3.28 -6.86
C PRO A 52 -21.21 -2.45 -7.28
N PRO A 53 -20.40 -2.93 -8.23
CA PRO A 53 -19.28 -2.14 -8.75
C PRO A 53 -19.75 -0.80 -9.31
N GLN A 54 -19.00 0.25 -9.06
CA GLN A 54 -19.34 1.63 -9.45
C GLN A 54 -18.39 2.16 -10.52
N MET A 55 -17.23 1.51 -10.71
CA MET A 55 -16.19 1.95 -11.64
C MET A 55 -15.26 0.79 -11.98
N ILE A 56 -14.62 0.89 -13.13
CA ILE A 56 -13.53 0.00 -13.55
C ILE A 56 -12.22 0.75 -13.33
N LEU A 57 -11.29 0.19 -12.54
CA LEU A 57 -9.93 0.69 -12.37
C LEU A 57 -8.97 -0.21 -13.16
N VAL A 58 -8.35 0.36 -14.19
CA VAL A 58 -7.35 -0.33 -15.02
C VAL A 58 -5.96 0.05 -14.57
N LEU A 59 -5.12 -0.95 -14.28
CA LEU A 59 -3.69 -0.71 -14.12
C LEU A 59 -3.01 -0.82 -15.48
N GLY A 60 -2.47 0.27 -15.98
CA GLY A 60 -1.84 0.35 -17.28
C GLY A 60 -0.61 -0.53 -17.45
N GLY A 61 0.04 -0.43 -18.61
CA GLY A 61 1.23 -1.18 -18.98
C GLY A 61 1.03 -2.28 -20.01
N ASP A 62 -0.23 -2.63 -20.36
CA ASP A 62 -0.56 -3.52 -21.48
C ASP A 62 -1.91 -3.10 -22.09
N ILE A 63 -1.95 -2.94 -23.41
CA ILE A 63 -3.12 -2.52 -24.19
C ILE A 63 -4.30 -3.51 -24.03
N ASP A 64 -4.02 -4.80 -23.85
CA ASP A 64 -5.07 -5.80 -23.68
C ASP A 64 -5.89 -5.57 -22.41
N ARG A 65 -5.32 -4.93 -21.38
CA ARG A 65 -6.05 -4.54 -20.16
C ARG A 65 -7.05 -3.42 -20.44
N GLU A 66 -6.65 -2.42 -21.22
CA GLU A 66 -7.51 -1.30 -21.61
C GLU A 66 -8.63 -1.79 -22.53
N ARG A 67 -8.34 -2.68 -23.50
CA ARG A 67 -9.34 -3.31 -24.35
C ARG A 67 -10.35 -4.13 -23.54
N ALA A 68 -9.89 -4.97 -22.63
CA ALA A 68 -10.78 -5.74 -21.75
C ALA A 68 -11.64 -4.83 -20.88
N ALA A 69 -11.11 -3.72 -20.40
CA ALA A 69 -11.86 -2.72 -19.65
C ALA A 69 -12.91 -2.02 -20.51
N GLY A 70 -12.62 -1.69 -21.77
CA GLY A 70 -13.58 -1.14 -22.71
C GLY A 70 -14.76 -2.06 -22.94
N ALA A 71 -14.51 -3.34 -23.21
CA ALA A 71 -15.54 -4.37 -23.36
C ALA A 71 -16.41 -4.51 -22.09
N LEU A 72 -15.80 -4.48 -20.89
CA LEU A 72 -16.49 -4.47 -19.62
C LEU A 72 -17.34 -3.21 -19.42
N ALA A 73 -16.80 -2.04 -19.72
CA ALA A 73 -17.46 -0.74 -19.57
C ALA A 73 -18.70 -0.64 -20.44
N ARG A 74 -18.61 -1.14 -21.69
CA ARG A 74 -19.74 -1.22 -22.60
C ARG A 74 -20.82 -2.16 -22.06
N ARG A 75 -20.42 -3.36 -21.59
CA ARG A 75 -21.37 -4.37 -21.09
C ARG A 75 -22.09 -3.92 -19.83
N ASP A 76 -21.35 -3.37 -18.87
CA ASP A 76 -21.84 -3.13 -17.50
C ASP A 76 -22.27 -1.66 -17.28
N GLY A 77 -22.07 -0.79 -18.27
CA GLY A 77 -22.41 0.62 -18.15
C GLY A 77 -21.55 1.39 -17.15
N LEU A 78 -20.35 0.88 -16.78
CA LEU A 78 -19.49 1.48 -15.77
C LEU A 78 -18.50 2.49 -16.36
N PRO A 79 -18.18 3.58 -15.64
CA PRO A 79 -17.08 4.47 -16.01
C PRO A 79 -15.73 3.78 -15.79
N VAL A 80 -14.73 4.21 -16.53
CA VAL A 80 -13.37 3.66 -16.53
C VAL A 80 -12.38 4.70 -16.01
N LEU A 81 -11.50 4.30 -15.11
CA LEU A 81 -10.32 5.05 -14.69
C LEU A 81 -9.08 4.23 -15.06
N VAL A 82 -8.25 4.77 -15.95
CA VAL A 82 -6.98 4.14 -16.35
C VAL A 82 -5.84 4.82 -15.60
N SER A 83 -5.10 4.06 -14.82
CA SER A 83 -3.92 4.54 -14.10
C SER A 83 -2.64 4.05 -14.76
N GLY A 84 -1.84 4.96 -15.31
CA GLY A 84 -0.58 4.65 -16.01
C GLY A 84 -0.77 3.89 -17.33
N GLY A 85 -1.81 4.23 -18.10
CA GLY A 85 -2.16 3.57 -19.34
C GLY A 85 -1.32 3.95 -20.57
N SER A 86 -1.83 3.62 -21.76
CA SER A 86 -1.30 4.04 -23.05
C SER A 86 -1.34 5.57 -23.19
N ASN A 87 -0.74 6.13 -24.25
CA ASN A 87 -0.82 7.58 -24.46
C ASN A 87 -2.29 8.04 -24.66
N PRO A 88 -2.62 9.31 -24.33
CA PRO A 88 -4.00 9.78 -24.32
C PRO A 88 -4.73 9.57 -25.65
N GLU A 89 -4.10 9.86 -26.76
CA GLU A 89 -4.71 9.80 -28.09
C GLU A 89 -5.11 8.35 -28.42
N TYR A 90 -4.23 7.40 -28.11
CA TYR A 90 -4.49 5.98 -28.33
C TYR A 90 -5.55 5.44 -27.37
N ALA A 91 -5.51 5.84 -26.09
CA ALA A 91 -6.50 5.42 -25.12
C ALA A 91 -7.91 5.90 -25.51
N HIS A 92 -8.07 7.18 -25.87
CA HIS A 92 -9.36 7.72 -26.33
C HIS A 92 -9.84 6.99 -27.58
N TRP A 93 -8.98 6.80 -28.61
CA TRP A 93 -9.31 6.02 -29.79
C TRP A 93 -9.78 4.61 -29.45
N LEU A 94 -9.06 3.91 -28.55
CA LEU A 94 -9.35 2.53 -28.17
C LEU A 94 -10.71 2.42 -27.47
N PHE A 95 -11.00 3.29 -26.48
CA PHE A 95 -12.26 3.26 -25.77
C PHE A 95 -13.44 3.65 -26.65
N ASP A 96 -13.28 4.61 -27.56
CA ASP A 96 -14.26 4.96 -28.57
C ASP A 96 -14.53 3.76 -29.49
N HIS A 97 -13.50 3.09 -29.98
CA HIS A 97 -13.61 1.88 -30.79
C HIS A 97 -14.31 0.72 -30.06
N GLU A 98 -14.12 0.61 -28.75
CA GLU A 98 -14.84 -0.34 -27.89
C GLU A 98 -16.28 0.12 -27.58
N GLY A 99 -16.71 1.30 -28.04
CA GLY A 99 -18.04 1.85 -27.85
C GLY A 99 -18.28 2.43 -26.46
N VAL A 100 -17.24 2.94 -25.83
CA VAL A 100 -17.29 3.64 -24.54
C VAL A 100 -17.19 5.14 -24.78
N ASP A 101 -18.22 5.90 -24.35
CA ASP A 101 -18.26 7.35 -24.42
C ASP A 101 -17.05 7.97 -23.69
N GLU A 102 -16.40 8.97 -24.31
CA GLU A 102 -15.22 9.64 -23.78
C GLU A 102 -15.46 10.26 -22.39
N THR A 103 -16.67 10.78 -22.14
CA THR A 103 -17.05 11.36 -20.85
C THR A 103 -17.02 10.37 -19.70
N ARG A 104 -16.99 9.08 -20.01
CA ARG A 104 -16.92 7.97 -19.06
C ARG A 104 -15.51 7.41 -18.89
N VAL A 105 -14.53 7.95 -19.60
CA VAL A 105 -13.13 7.52 -19.53
C VAL A 105 -12.28 8.60 -18.87
N GLN A 106 -11.63 8.24 -17.78
CA GLN A 106 -10.68 9.10 -17.08
C GLN A 106 -9.28 8.50 -17.15
N LEU A 107 -8.31 9.30 -17.59
CA LEU A 107 -6.91 8.90 -17.68
C LEU A 107 -6.07 9.58 -16.60
N ASP A 108 -5.29 8.79 -15.84
CA ASP A 108 -4.37 9.29 -14.82
C ASP A 108 -2.95 8.81 -15.09
N TYR A 109 -2.05 9.75 -15.37
CA TYR A 109 -0.64 9.49 -15.69
C TYR A 109 0.32 9.80 -14.53
N ARG A 110 -0.20 10.04 -13.32
CA ARG A 110 0.64 10.32 -12.13
C ARG A 110 1.38 9.07 -11.62
N ALA A 111 0.90 7.90 -12.01
CA ALA A 111 1.46 6.64 -11.55
C ALA A 111 2.75 6.28 -12.29
N THR A 112 3.75 5.82 -11.56
CA THR A 112 5.05 5.35 -12.07
C THR A 112 5.35 3.90 -11.71
N ASP A 113 4.59 3.31 -10.78
CA ASP A 113 4.73 1.94 -10.33
C ASP A 113 3.40 1.41 -9.74
N THR A 114 3.38 0.14 -9.30
CA THR A 114 2.14 -0.49 -8.80
C THR A 114 1.58 0.20 -7.55
N LEU A 115 2.41 0.71 -6.66
CA LEU A 115 1.93 1.44 -5.49
C LEU A 115 1.28 2.76 -5.92
N SER A 116 1.94 3.52 -6.78
CA SER A 116 1.44 4.81 -7.26
C SER A 116 0.18 4.67 -8.12
N ASN A 117 -0.04 3.55 -8.80
CA ASN A 117 -1.31 3.27 -9.49
C ASN A 117 -2.53 3.33 -8.55
N PHE A 118 -2.36 3.02 -7.28
CA PHE A 118 -3.43 3.15 -6.30
C PHE A 118 -3.38 4.48 -5.55
N THR A 119 -2.18 4.90 -5.13
CA THR A 119 -2.06 6.07 -4.26
C THR A 119 -2.37 7.39 -4.99
N SER A 120 -2.19 7.44 -6.32
CA SER A 120 -2.54 8.61 -7.13
C SER A 120 -4.05 8.85 -7.23
N VAL A 121 -4.85 7.77 -7.21
CA VAL A 121 -6.29 7.83 -7.51
C VAL A 121 -7.19 7.57 -6.30
N VAL A 122 -6.68 6.95 -5.23
CA VAL A 122 -7.52 6.47 -4.13
C VAL A 122 -8.28 7.57 -3.40
N ASP A 123 -7.67 8.74 -3.21
CA ASP A 123 -8.33 9.86 -2.55
C ASP A 123 -9.34 10.55 -3.48
N ASP A 124 -9.14 10.50 -4.81
CA ASP A 124 -10.11 10.96 -5.81
C ASP A 124 -11.35 10.04 -5.81
N LEU A 125 -11.13 8.72 -5.81
CA LEU A 125 -12.19 7.73 -5.69
C LEU A 125 -12.99 7.90 -4.40
N LYS A 126 -12.30 8.14 -3.28
CA LYS A 126 -12.97 8.39 -1.99
C LYS A 126 -13.83 9.66 -2.01
N ARG A 127 -13.33 10.76 -2.60
CA ARG A 127 -14.09 12.01 -2.77
C ARG A 127 -15.31 11.81 -3.66
N ALA A 128 -15.18 11.00 -4.70
CA ALA A 128 -16.29 10.60 -5.59
C ALA A 128 -17.25 9.59 -4.92
N LYS A 129 -17.03 9.23 -3.64
CA LYS A 129 -17.82 8.27 -2.86
C LYS A 129 -17.87 6.87 -3.48
N VAL A 130 -16.88 6.51 -4.30
CA VAL A 130 -16.73 5.15 -4.84
C VAL A 130 -16.36 4.21 -3.69
N ARG A 131 -17.09 3.10 -3.58
CA ARG A 131 -16.91 2.09 -2.53
C ARG A 131 -16.52 0.72 -3.07
N HIS A 132 -16.70 0.49 -4.36
CA HIS A 132 -16.36 -0.77 -5.00
C HIS A 132 -15.95 -0.54 -6.45
N VAL A 133 -14.79 -1.08 -6.84
CA VAL A 133 -14.29 -1.03 -8.21
C VAL A 133 -13.94 -2.42 -8.73
N LEU A 134 -14.10 -2.63 -10.04
CA LEU A 134 -13.51 -3.76 -10.76
C LEU A 134 -12.06 -3.43 -11.05
N LEU A 135 -11.13 -4.21 -10.52
CA LEU A 135 -9.70 -4.04 -10.75
C LEU A 135 -9.26 -4.86 -11.94
N VAL A 136 -8.91 -4.20 -13.04
CA VAL A 136 -8.45 -4.83 -14.29
C VAL A 136 -6.94 -4.76 -14.40
N THR A 137 -6.30 -5.91 -14.50
CA THR A 137 -4.86 -6.05 -14.81
C THR A 137 -4.58 -7.45 -15.35
N SER A 138 -3.37 -7.71 -15.85
CA SER A 138 -3.00 -9.03 -16.35
C SER A 138 -2.92 -10.08 -15.24
N SER A 139 -3.11 -11.35 -15.61
CA SER A 139 -3.19 -12.46 -14.66
C SER A 139 -1.89 -12.65 -13.86
N ASP A 140 -0.73 -12.45 -14.47
CA ASP A 140 0.56 -12.52 -13.80
C ASP A 140 0.82 -11.38 -12.81
N HIS A 141 0.15 -10.24 -13.01
CA HIS A 141 0.27 -9.05 -12.17
C HIS A 141 -0.79 -8.97 -11.06
N MET A 142 -1.86 -9.77 -11.15
CA MET A 142 -3.05 -9.66 -10.31
C MET A 142 -2.75 -9.88 -8.82
N GLU A 143 -1.91 -10.85 -8.47
CA GLU A 143 -1.57 -11.11 -7.06
C GLU A 143 -0.98 -9.87 -6.38
N ARG A 144 0.01 -9.25 -7.01
CA ARG A 144 0.65 -8.04 -6.49
C ARG A 144 -0.30 -6.85 -6.45
N ALA A 145 -1.06 -6.65 -7.52
CA ALA A 145 -2.03 -5.57 -7.63
C ALA A 145 -3.11 -5.68 -6.53
N LEU A 146 -3.65 -6.88 -6.30
CA LEU A 146 -4.63 -7.09 -5.23
C LEU A 146 -4.06 -6.86 -3.84
N LEU A 147 -2.84 -7.34 -3.56
CA LEU A 147 -2.23 -7.17 -2.25
C LEU A 147 -2.01 -5.69 -1.94
N VAL A 148 -1.39 -4.94 -2.87
CA VAL A 148 -1.16 -3.50 -2.75
C VAL A 148 -2.49 -2.73 -2.70
N GLY A 149 -3.40 -3.04 -3.61
CA GLY A 149 -4.69 -2.37 -3.73
C GLY A 149 -5.58 -2.57 -2.49
N ARG A 150 -5.63 -3.77 -1.92
CA ARG A 150 -6.38 -4.04 -0.68
C ARG A 150 -5.85 -3.25 0.51
N LEU A 151 -4.54 -3.03 0.60
CA LEU A 151 -3.95 -2.18 1.62
C LEU A 151 -4.32 -0.71 1.39
N VAL A 152 -4.08 -0.19 0.20
CA VAL A 152 -4.28 1.23 -0.12
C VAL A 152 -5.77 1.58 -0.22
N ALA A 153 -6.52 0.94 -1.14
CA ALA A 153 -7.93 1.22 -1.34
C ALA A 153 -8.78 0.77 -0.15
N GLY A 154 -8.46 -0.39 0.45
CA GLY A 154 -9.12 -0.89 1.65
C GLY A 154 -8.99 0.07 2.84
N SER A 155 -7.84 0.76 3.01
CA SER A 155 -7.67 1.80 4.04
C SER A 155 -8.62 3.00 3.87
N ARG A 156 -9.17 3.17 2.68
CA ARG A 156 -10.16 4.22 2.34
C ARG A 156 -11.60 3.69 2.26
N GLY A 157 -11.82 2.40 2.59
CA GLY A 157 -13.13 1.76 2.54
C GLY A 157 -13.60 1.39 1.13
N ILE A 158 -12.67 1.25 0.18
CA ILE A 158 -12.94 0.87 -1.21
C ILE A 158 -12.63 -0.61 -1.41
N GLY A 159 -13.64 -1.39 -1.79
CA GLY A 159 -13.49 -2.79 -2.13
C GLY A 159 -13.02 -2.99 -3.56
N LEU A 160 -12.30 -4.11 -3.79
CA LEU A 160 -11.76 -4.47 -5.10
C LEU A 160 -12.25 -5.86 -5.50
N THR A 161 -12.86 -5.95 -6.69
CA THR A 161 -13.13 -7.25 -7.35
C THR A 161 -12.15 -7.42 -8.51
N PRO A 162 -11.33 -8.48 -8.50
CA PRO A 162 -10.34 -8.70 -9.54
C PRO A 162 -10.97 -9.15 -10.86
N VAL A 163 -10.48 -8.60 -11.96
CA VAL A 163 -10.75 -9.00 -13.32
C VAL A 163 -9.39 -9.23 -14.01
N ALA A 164 -8.94 -10.48 -13.99
CA ALA A 164 -7.64 -10.85 -14.55
C ALA A 164 -7.74 -11.01 -16.08
N VAL A 165 -6.92 -10.24 -16.81
CA VAL A 165 -6.78 -10.37 -18.26
C VAL A 165 -5.73 -11.42 -18.56
N PRO A 166 -6.05 -12.45 -19.34
CA PRO A 166 -5.09 -13.48 -19.72
C PRO A 166 -3.92 -12.87 -20.51
N CYS A 167 -2.70 -13.14 -20.11
CA CYS A 167 -1.48 -12.68 -20.80
C CYS A 167 -0.84 -13.78 -21.67
N GLY A 168 -1.34 -15.03 -21.64
CA GLY A 168 -0.87 -16.14 -22.46
C GLY A 168 0.64 -16.36 -22.31
N ASN A 169 1.34 -16.47 -23.43
CA ASN A 169 2.80 -16.67 -23.47
C ASN A 169 3.60 -15.42 -23.04
N ARG A 170 2.96 -14.27 -22.86
CA ARG A 170 3.59 -13.02 -22.38
C ARG A 170 3.60 -12.91 -20.86
N CYS A 171 2.97 -13.85 -20.15
CA CYS A 171 2.99 -13.87 -18.69
C CYS A 171 4.40 -14.06 -18.17
N ALA A 172 4.82 -13.18 -17.28
CA ALA A 172 6.08 -13.26 -16.55
C ALA A 172 5.79 -13.36 -15.04
N PRO A 173 5.98 -14.54 -14.42
CA PRO A 173 5.72 -14.70 -12.99
C PRO A 173 6.49 -13.68 -12.17
N GLU A 174 5.81 -12.94 -11.32
CA GLU A 174 6.42 -11.93 -10.47
C GLU A 174 7.15 -12.56 -9.29
N GLY A 175 8.39 -12.16 -9.08
CA GLY A 175 9.18 -12.63 -7.95
C GLY A 175 8.57 -12.21 -6.60
N ARG A 176 8.48 -13.14 -5.64
CA ARG A 176 7.89 -12.90 -4.31
C ARG A 176 8.50 -11.70 -3.58
N ARG A 177 9.79 -11.41 -3.78
CA ARG A 177 10.46 -10.23 -3.21
C ARG A 177 9.81 -8.92 -3.68
N LYS A 178 9.40 -8.84 -4.95
CA LYS A 178 8.75 -7.67 -5.53
C LYS A 178 7.35 -7.50 -4.93
N VAL A 179 6.59 -8.58 -4.83
CA VAL A 179 5.24 -8.59 -4.24
C VAL A 179 5.27 -8.11 -2.80
N TRP A 180 6.13 -8.70 -1.95
CA TRP A 180 6.23 -8.32 -0.53
C TRP A 180 6.87 -6.95 -0.34
N GLY A 181 7.82 -6.55 -1.19
CA GLY A 181 8.41 -5.22 -1.16
C GLY A 181 7.37 -4.12 -1.40
N ASP A 182 6.53 -4.28 -2.42
CA ASP A 182 5.46 -3.32 -2.71
C ASP A 182 4.35 -3.35 -1.63
N ALA A 183 4.03 -4.52 -1.07
CA ALA A 183 3.09 -4.62 0.06
C ALA A 183 3.59 -3.89 1.30
N THR A 184 4.89 -4.02 1.63
CA THR A 184 5.50 -3.30 2.76
C THR A 184 5.45 -1.78 2.52
N ARG A 185 5.77 -1.32 1.30
CA ARG A 185 5.65 0.11 0.93
C ARG A 185 4.21 0.60 1.05
N ALA A 186 3.25 -0.20 0.59
CA ALA A 186 1.81 0.12 0.71
C ALA A 186 1.39 0.27 2.17
N LEU A 187 1.80 -0.65 3.05
CA LEU A 187 1.52 -0.58 4.48
C LEU A 187 2.12 0.69 5.12
N LEU A 188 3.38 1.00 4.79
CA LEU A 188 4.04 2.22 5.27
C LEU A 188 3.33 3.48 4.76
N TRP A 189 2.87 3.48 3.49
CA TRP A 189 2.09 4.59 2.96
C TRP A 189 0.76 4.75 3.70
N VAL A 190 0.06 3.68 4.02
CA VAL A 190 -1.20 3.72 4.78
C VAL A 190 -1.00 4.35 6.16
N ILE A 191 0.13 4.06 6.82
CA ILE A 191 0.45 4.58 8.16
C ILE A 191 0.95 6.02 8.12
N THR A 192 1.79 6.37 7.14
CA THR A 192 2.52 7.65 7.10
C THR A 192 1.96 8.66 6.11
N GLY A 193 1.14 8.24 5.16
CA GLY A 193 0.69 9.05 4.01
C GLY A 193 1.80 9.36 3.00
N ARG A 194 2.98 8.74 3.10
CA ARG A 194 4.15 9.03 2.27
C ARG A 194 4.70 7.77 1.61
N ASP A 195 5.03 7.86 0.32
CA ASP A 195 5.82 6.82 -0.33
C ASP A 195 7.31 7.01 -0.03
N LEU A 196 7.94 5.96 0.51
CA LEU A 196 9.35 6.00 0.90
C LEU A 196 10.30 6.24 -0.28
N ARG A 197 9.95 5.78 -1.49
CA ARG A 197 10.79 6.00 -2.68
C ARG A 197 10.83 7.47 -3.08
N SER A 198 9.67 8.11 -3.18
CA SER A 198 9.59 9.53 -3.51
C SER A 198 10.21 10.40 -2.41
N TRP A 199 9.98 10.04 -1.14
CA TRP A 199 10.59 10.72 -0.01
C TRP A 199 12.12 10.58 0.02
N ALA A 200 12.65 9.37 -0.21
CA ALA A 200 14.10 9.14 -0.28
C ALA A 200 14.73 9.85 -1.48
N ALA A 201 14.09 9.79 -2.66
CA ALA A 201 14.56 10.49 -3.84
C ALA A 201 14.62 12.01 -3.62
N ALA A 202 13.59 12.60 -3.03
CA ALA A 202 13.57 14.05 -2.73
C ALA A 202 14.64 14.45 -1.71
N ARG A 203 14.99 13.58 -0.77
CA ARG A 203 16.06 13.82 0.22
C ARG A 203 17.47 13.64 -0.34
N LEU A 204 17.65 12.69 -1.27
CA LEU A 204 18.96 12.36 -1.83
C LEU A 204 19.31 13.21 -3.06
N ALA A 205 18.33 13.72 -3.80
CA ALA A 205 18.54 14.54 -4.99
C ALA A 205 19.50 15.73 -4.75
N PRO A 206 19.35 16.56 -3.70
CA PRO A 206 20.26 17.67 -3.47
C PRO A 206 21.68 17.21 -3.09
N LEU A 207 21.83 16.05 -2.46
CA LEU A 207 23.16 15.51 -2.10
C LEU A 207 23.91 14.97 -3.34
N LEU A 208 23.17 14.42 -4.31
CA LEU A 208 23.75 13.93 -5.57
C LEU A 208 24.14 15.09 -6.51
N GLN A 209 23.41 16.21 -6.45
CA GLN A 209 23.72 17.41 -7.23
C GLN A 209 24.89 18.22 -6.62
N ALA A 210 25.14 18.08 -5.31
CA ALA A 210 26.21 18.75 -4.61
C ALA A 210 27.57 18.02 -4.70
N ALA A 211 27.62 16.81 -5.27
CA ALA A 211 28.86 16.09 -5.49
C ALA A 211 29.65 16.77 -6.63
N PRO A 212 30.85 17.36 -6.38
CA PRO A 212 31.64 17.95 -7.44
C PRO A 212 32.04 16.87 -8.45
N GLY A 213 31.74 17.13 -9.72
CA GLY A 213 32.12 16.26 -10.82
C GLY A 213 33.63 15.99 -10.79
N ARG A 214 34.03 14.73 -10.81
CA ARG A 214 35.40 14.31 -11.09
C ARG A 214 35.62 14.26 -12.60
#